data_db008afbea1d3f6bb6da7408e83bf688
#
_entry.id   db008afbea1d3f6bb6da7408e83bf688
#
_cell.length_a   1.000
_cell.length_b   1.000
_cell.length_c   1.000
_cell.angle_alpha   90.00
_cell.angle_beta   90.00
_cell.angle_gamma   90.00
#
_symmetry.space_group_name_H-M   'P 1'
#
loop_
_entity.id
_entity.type
_entity.pdbx_description
1 polymer ?
#
loop_
_entity_poly.entity_id
_entity_poly.type
_entity_poly.pdbx_seq_one_letter_code
_entity_poly.pdbx_strand_id
1 'polypeptide(L)'
;MTLKKHFCAFALLLLSIIFLSSCSGGQELCRVEGTDYTYVLYGSPNSITSVVLLDSEGAEKGKVSLSYRVNEPFLSEDKENYGFAVCDLDCDGDEDFTVKTDRTEGAEKYRFYVNKGDGEFKLEEKLSGITAPIFGDGTVRYKTRDRIDTPTAPNEPPVYELREDEYVYGWSEHGRLQVRGLNRLSYFSETDVYSYSIYLPNEEGELESVEDRWIDPDELEDEGFLPLE
;
A
#
# COMPACT_ATOMS: atom_id res chain seq x y z
N MET A 1 -51.67 3.59 40.35
CA MET A 1 -50.42 2.84 40.62
C MET A 1 -49.85 2.17 39.39
N THR A 2 -50.21 2.60 38.19
CA THR A 2 -49.84 1.96 36.89
C THR A 2 -48.78 2.72 36.07
N LEU A 3 -48.55 4.01 36.35
CA LEU A 3 -47.64 4.83 35.57
C LEU A 3 -46.13 4.57 35.81
N LYS A 4 -45.76 4.11 37.05
CA LYS A 4 -44.35 3.80 37.39
C LYS A 4 -43.81 2.52 36.74
N LYS A 5 -44.67 1.56 36.37
CA LYS A 5 -44.23 0.29 35.75
C LYS A 5 -43.88 0.44 34.28
N HIS A 6 -44.49 1.38 33.56
CA HIS A 6 -44.19 1.62 32.16
C HIS A 6 -42.88 2.44 31.95
N PHE A 7 -42.52 3.31 32.94
CA PHE A 7 -41.28 4.09 32.86
C PHE A 7 -40.05 3.21 33.05
N CYS A 8 -40.10 2.20 33.93
CA CYS A 8 -38.96 1.26 34.08
C CYS A 8 -38.80 0.33 32.88
N ALA A 9 -39.88 -0.07 32.21
CA ALA A 9 -39.80 -0.91 31.03
C ALA A 9 -39.22 -0.17 29.83
N PHE A 10 -39.55 1.12 29.67
CA PHE A 10 -39.03 1.97 28.59
C PHE A 10 -37.56 2.32 28.81
N ALA A 11 -37.12 2.58 30.04
CA ALA A 11 -35.72 2.82 30.39
C ALA A 11 -34.86 1.57 30.21
N LEU A 12 -35.38 0.38 30.50
CA LEU A 12 -34.67 -0.89 30.25
C LEU A 12 -34.58 -1.22 28.76
N LEU A 13 -35.60 -0.84 27.95
CA LEU A 13 -35.56 -1.02 26.49
C LEU A 13 -34.56 -0.07 25.84
N LEU A 14 -34.48 1.18 26.31
CA LEU A 14 -33.48 2.16 25.83
C LEU A 14 -32.03 1.76 26.23
N LEU A 15 -31.84 1.20 27.43
CA LEU A 15 -30.55 0.68 27.86
C LEU A 15 -30.14 -0.55 27.05
N SER A 16 -31.06 -1.42 26.64
CA SER A 16 -30.77 -2.62 25.85
C SER A 16 -30.41 -2.26 24.39
N ILE A 17 -30.93 -1.16 23.86
CA ILE A 17 -30.57 -0.66 22.52
C ILE A 17 -29.12 -0.11 22.50
N ILE A 18 -28.68 0.48 23.62
CA ILE A 18 -27.30 0.98 23.75
C ILE A 18 -26.28 -0.17 23.88
N PHE A 19 -26.68 -1.33 24.40
CA PHE A 19 -25.80 -2.50 24.54
C PHE A 19 -25.74 -3.42 23.32
N LEU A 20 -26.64 -3.27 22.33
CA LEU A 20 -26.63 -4.11 21.12
C LEU A 20 -25.73 -3.57 20.01
N SER A 21 -25.16 -2.37 20.15
CA SER A 21 -24.21 -1.80 19.19
C SER A 21 -22.74 -2.13 19.46
N SER A 22 -22.41 -3.00 20.44
CA SER A 22 -21.03 -3.28 20.82
C SER A 22 -20.52 -4.68 20.47
N CYS A 23 -21.09 -5.34 19.47
CA CYS A 23 -20.62 -6.67 19.00
C CYS A 23 -19.92 -6.67 17.64
N SER A 24 -19.35 -5.57 17.18
CA SER A 24 -18.41 -5.58 16.07
C SER A 24 -17.04 -5.11 16.56
N GLY A 25 -16.07 -5.97 16.49
CA GLY A 25 -14.77 -5.90 17.11
C GLY A 25 -13.94 -4.66 16.78
N GLY A 26 -14.04 -3.62 17.60
CA GLY A 26 -13.16 -2.46 17.58
C GLY A 26 -13.91 -1.14 17.82
N GLN A 27 -13.12 -0.14 18.20
CA GLN A 27 -13.58 1.24 18.29
C GLN A 27 -13.57 1.88 16.90
N GLU A 28 -14.54 2.73 16.59
CA GLU A 28 -14.44 3.61 15.42
C GLU A 28 -13.23 4.53 15.59
N LEU A 29 -12.35 4.52 14.63
CA LEU A 29 -11.10 5.29 14.64
C LEU A 29 -11.25 6.60 13.89
N CYS A 30 -11.71 6.53 12.64
CA CYS A 30 -11.95 7.69 11.79
C CYS A 30 -12.92 7.36 10.66
N ARG A 31 -13.34 8.41 9.95
CA ARG A 31 -14.12 8.34 8.71
C ARG A 31 -13.34 9.03 7.61
N VAL A 32 -13.32 8.44 6.44
CA VAL A 32 -12.73 9.00 5.23
C VAL A 32 -13.81 9.07 4.17
N GLU A 33 -14.07 10.27 3.69
CA GLU A 33 -15.05 10.50 2.64
C GLU A 33 -14.43 10.16 1.28
N GLY A 34 -15.07 9.26 0.54
CA GLY A 34 -14.82 9.00 -0.86
C GLY A 34 -15.94 9.59 -1.72
N THR A 35 -15.92 9.31 -3.01
CA THR A 35 -16.96 9.71 -3.96
C THR A 35 -18.17 8.79 -3.87
N ASP A 36 -17.92 7.48 -3.77
CA ASP A 36 -18.93 6.44 -3.78
C ASP A 36 -19.39 6.05 -2.39
N TYR A 37 -18.44 6.04 -1.43
CA TYR A 37 -18.67 5.58 -0.06
C TYR A 37 -18.05 6.50 0.97
N THR A 38 -18.61 6.50 2.17
CA THR A 38 -17.91 6.91 3.39
C THR A 38 -17.28 5.66 4.01
N TYR A 39 -15.95 5.65 4.13
CA TYR A 39 -15.17 4.55 4.70
C TYR A 39 -15.01 4.76 6.21
N VAL A 40 -15.52 3.86 7.02
CA VAL A 40 -15.44 3.93 8.48
C VAL A 40 -14.47 2.87 8.99
N LEU A 41 -13.35 3.32 9.56
CA LEU A 41 -12.31 2.44 10.07
C LEU A 41 -12.59 2.04 11.52
N TYR A 42 -12.47 0.75 11.79
CA TYR A 42 -12.61 0.18 13.13
C TYR A 42 -11.34 -0.54 13.59
N GLY A 43 -11.02 -0.40 14.88
CA GLY A 43 -9.83 -1.07 15.44
C GLY A 43 -9.34 -0.44 16.74
N SER A 44 -8.04 -0.33 16.87
CA SER A 44 -7.31 0.36 17.93
C SER A 44 -6.19 1.18 17.33
N PRO A 45 -5.54 2.09 18.07
CA PRO A 45 -4.42 2.89 17.56
C PRO A 45 -3.28 2.09 16.92
N ASN A 46 -3.15 0.81 17.24
CA ASN A 46 -2.09 -0.07 16.72
C ASN A 46 -2.63 -1.18 15.82
N SER A 47 -3.91 -1.17 15.46
CA SER A 47 -4.51 -2.24 14.67
C SER A 47 -5.83 -1.80 14.07
N ILE A 48 -5.90 -1.72 12.75
CA ILE A 48 -7.17 -1.60 12.04
C ILE A 48 -7.70 -3.01 11.81
N THR A 49 -8.92 -3.27 12.20
CA THR A 49 -9.54 -4.61 12.11
C THR A 49 -10.55 -4.71 10.99
N SER A 50 -11.19 -3.62 10.63
CA SER A 50 -12.13 -3.59 9.51
C SER A 50 -12.37 -2.18 8.98
N VAL A 51 -12.82 -2.11 7.74
CA VAL A 51 -13.40 -0.94 7.09
C VAL A 51 -14.85 -1.27 6.78
N VAL A 52 -15.77 -0.38 7.15
CA VAL A 52 -17.20 -0.44 6.82
C VAL A 52 -17.48 0.63 5.78
N LEU A 53 -18.17 0.26 4.72
CA LEU A 53 -18.58 1.16 3.65
C LEU A 53 -20.02 1.60 3.88
N LEU A 54 -20.22 2.91 3.94
CA LEU A 54 -21.54 3.51 4.05
C LEU A 54 -21.87 4.26 2.75
N ASP A 55 -23.11 4.15 2.30
CA ASP A 55 -23.59 4.98 1.19
C ASP A 55 -23.91 6.43 1.64
N SER A 56 -24.34 7.26 0.71
CA SER A 56 -24.71 8.65 0.96
C SER A 56 -25.88 8.83 1.96
N GLU A 57 -26.65 7.77 2.21
CA GLU A 57 -27.75 7.74 3.20
C GLU A 57 -27.27 7.22 4.58
N GLY A 58 -26.01 6.78 4.65
CA GLY A 58 -25.39 6.19 5.86
C GLY A 58 -25.74 4.71 6.07
N ALA A 59 -26.28 4.04 5.04
CA ALA A 59 -26.55 2.61 5.11
C ALA A 59 -25.29 1.80 4.77
N GLU A 60 -25.04 0.72 5.54
CA GLU A 60 -23.90 -0.19 5.30
C GLU A 60 -24.09 -0.94 3.98
N LYS A 61 -23.12 -0.81 3.06
CA LYS A 61 -23.06 -1.51 1.77
C LYS A 61 -22.07 -2.66 1.78
N GLY A 62 -21.04 -2.57 2.59
CA GLY A 62 -20.03 -3.61 2.67
C GLY A 62 -19.15 -3.48 3.89
N LYS A 63 -18.40 -4.55 4.17
CA LYS A 63 -17.40 -4.59 5.23
C LYS A 63 -16.20 -5.39 4.79
N VAL A 64 -15.03 -4.77 4.88
CA VAL A 64 -13.74 -5.41 4.60
C VAL A 64 -13.03 -5.70 5.92
N SER A 65 -12.71 -6.97 6.16
CA SER A 65 -11.94 -7.38 7.34
C SER A 65 -10.45 -7.21 7.07
N LEU A 66 -9.77 -6.43 7.90
CA LEU A 66 -8.34 -6.14 7.81
C LEU A 66 -7.63 -6.87 8.95
N SER A 67 -7.00 -8.00 8.67
CA SER A 67 -6.33 -8.81 9.69
C SER A 67 -4.84 -8.48 9.78
N TYR A 68 -4.50 -7.27 10.22
CA TYR A 68 -3.10 -6.94 10.48
C TYR A 68 -2.91 -6.06 11.71
N ARG A 69 -1.72 -6.15 12.29
CA ARG A 69 -1.28 -5.27 13.37
C ARG A 69 -0.27 -4.29 12.78
N VAL A 70 -0.37 -3.05 13.22
CA VAL A 70 0.66 -2.06 12.99
C VAL A 70 1.70 -2.23 14.10
N ASN A 71 2.94 -2.57 13.74
CA ASN A 71 4.00 -2.83 14.71
C ASN A 71 4.45 -1.57 15.44
N GLU A 72 4.32 -0.41 14.78
CA GLU A 72 4.54 0.88 15.40
C GLU A 72 3.25 1.69 15.42
N PRO A 73 3.00 2.50 16.46
CA PRO A 73 1.87 3.43 16.47
C PRO A 73 1.91 4.33 15.25
N PHE A 74 0.75 4.64 14.69
CA PHE A 74 0.65 5.63 13.60
C PHE A 74 1.34 6.93 14.00
N LEU A 75 2.14 7.49 13.09
CA LEU A 75 2.81 8.76 13.29
C LEU A 75 1.77 9.88 13.42
N SER A 76 2.21 11.05 13.91
CA SER A 76 1.31 12.20 14.11
C SER A 76 0.61 12.64 12.82
N GLU A 77 1.28 12.51 11.70
CA GLU A 77 0.76 12.76 10.35
C GLU A 77 -0.29 11.76 9.87
N ASP A 78 -0.27 10.54 10.40
CA ASP A 78 -1.23 9.48 10.05
C ASP A 78 -2.47 9.48 10.96
N LYS A 79 -2.53 10.33 11.98
CA LYS A 79 -3.61 10.30 12.98
C LYS A 79 -4.98 10.63 12.42
N GLU A 80 -5.05 11.42 11.36
CA GLU A 80 -6.32 11.82 10.77
C GLU A 80 -7.01 10.66 10.06
N ASN A 81 -6.24 9.84 9.34
CA ASN A 81 -6.76 8.74 8.52
C ASN A 81 -6.14 7.38 8.80
N TYR A 82 -5.25 7.27 9.79
CA TYR A 82 -4.57 6.03 10.18
C TYR A 82 -3.83 5.34 9.02
N GLY A 83 -3.27 6.14 8.10
CA GLY A 83 -2.58 5.62 6.92
C GLY A 83 -3.51 4.98 5.88
N PHE A 84 -4.81 5.27 5.95
CA PHE A 84 -5.81 4.87 4.98
C PHE A 84 -5.94 5.95 3.90
N ALA A 85 -5.98 5.55 2.64
CA ALA A 85 -6.20 6.46 1.52
C ALA A 85 -7.11 5.82 0.48
N VAL A 86 -8.05 6.61 -0.04
CA VAL A 86 -8.93 6.26 -1.16
C VAL A 86 -8.28 6.71 -2.46
N CYS A 87 -8.29 5.85 -3.46
CA CYS A 87 -7.72 6.13 -4.79
C CYS A 87 -8.35 5.16 -5.81
N ASP A 88 -8.32 5.52 -7.07
CA ASP A 88 -8.62 4.63 -8.19
C ASP A 88 -7.29 4.02 -8.67
N LEU A 89 -6.98 2.81 -8.22
CA LEU A 89 -5.68 2.16 -8.47
C LEU A 89 -5.54 1.64 -9.89
N ASP A 90 -6.60 1.06 -10.41
CA ASP A 90 -6.58 0.38 -11.72
C ASP A 90 -7.21 1.21 -12.84
N CYS A 91 -7.62 2.45 -12.53
CA CYS A 91 -8.22 3.42 -13.44
C CYS A 91 -9.48 2.88 -14.14
N ASP A 92 -10.29 2.12 -13.43
CA ASP A 92 -11.57 1.61 -13.92
C ASP A 92 -12.76 2.54 -13.58
N GLY A 93 -12.50 3.55 -12.76
CA GLY A 93 -13.44 4.56 -12.34
C GLY A 93 -14.12 4.27 -11.00
N ASP A 94 -13.90 3.09 -10.41
CA ASP A 94 -14.38 2.74 -9.09
C ASP A 94 -13.31 3.08 -8.03
N GLU A 95 -13.74 3.48 -6.83
CA GLU A 95 -12.82 3.78 -5.75
C GLU A 95 -12.22 2.52 -5.13
N ASP A 96 -10.91 2.48 -5.06
CA ASP A 96 -10.10 1.53 -4.33
C ASP A 96 -9.59 2.14 -3.02
N PHE A 97 -8.88 1.34 -2.21
CA PHE A 97 -8.18 1.92 -1.07
C PHE A 97 -6.86 1.24 -0.74
N THR A 98 -6.00 2.01 -0.10
CA THR A 98 -4.74 1.54 0.46
C THR A 98 -4.72 1.68 1.97
N VAL A 99 -3.95 0.82 2.63
CA VAL A 99 -3.73 0.90 4.08
C VAL A 99 -2.25 0.74 4.38
N LYS A 100 -1.69 1.68 5.13
CA LYS A 100 -0.35 1.57 5.69
C LYS A 100 -0.35 0.50 6.78
N THR A 101 0.53 -0.48 6.69
CA THR A 101 0.54 -1.63 7.61
C THR A 101 1.73 -1.66 8.54
N ASP A 102 2.87 -1.11 8.12
CA ASP A 102 4.11 -1.19 8.88
C ASP A 102 5.10 -0.13 8.42
N ARG A 103 6.14 0.08 9.23
CA ARG A 103 7.33 0.84 8.87
C ARG A 103 8.55 0.03 9.26
N THR A 104 9.27 -0.46 8.27
CA THR A 104 10.51 -1.21 8.46
C THR A 104 11.68 -0.38 7.94
N GLU A 105 12.71 -0.18 8.77
CA GLU A 105 13.93 0.57 8.42
C GLU A 105 13.66 1.99 7.89
N GLY A 106 12.58 2.61 8.38
CA GLY A 106 12.15 3.94 7.95
C GLY A 106 11.27 3.96 6.71
N ALA A 107 11.08 2.83 6.03
CA ALA A 107 10.21 2.72 4.87
C ALA A 107 8.82 2.21 5.24
N GLU A 108 7.81 2.85 4.68
CA GLU A 108 6.39 2.53 4.93
C GLU A 108 5.93 1.39 4.03
N LYS A 109 5.20 0.43 4.59
CA LYS A 109 4.61 -0.70 3.87
C LYS A 109 3.11 -0.53 3.73
N TYR A 110 2.58 -0.93 2.58
CA TYR A 110 1.17 -0.76 2.22
C TYR A 110 0.51 -2.07 1.82
N ARG A 111 -0.80 -2.11 1.96
CA ARG A 111 -1.70 -3.08 1.35
C ARG A 111 -2.70 -2.36 0.47
N PHE A 112 -3.05 -3.00 -0.63
CA PHE A 112 -3.89 -2.47 -1.70
C PHE A 112 -5.15 -3.32 -1.83
N TYR A 113 -6.30 -2.67 -1.77
CA TYR A 113 -7.59 -3.31 -1.89
C TYR A 113 -8.32 -2.75 -3.10
N VAL A 114 -8.51 -3.60 -4.11
CA VAL A 114 -9.15 -3.24 -5.38
C VAL A 114 -10.63 -3.58 -5.30
N ASN A 115 -11.48 -2.60 -5.64
CA ASN A 115 -12.91 -2.75 -5.75
C ASN A 115 -13.25 -3.71 -6.91
N LYS A 116 -14.17 -4.62 -6.68
CA LYS A 116 -14.63 -5.57 -7.71
C LYS A 116 -16.09 -5.32 -8.10
N GLY A 117 -16.60 -4.15 -7.70
CA GLY A 117 -17.98 -3.73 -7.84
C GLY A 117 -18.82 -4.05 -6.60
N ASP A 118 -19.91 -3.31 -6.45
CA ASP A 118 -20.92 -3.49 -5.39
C ASP A 118 -20.35 -3.48 -3.95
N GLY A 119 -19.21 -2.81 -3.70
CA GLY A 119 -18.57 -2.74 -2.39
C GLY A 119 -17.82 -4.01 -1.98
N GLU A 120 -17.52 -4.88 -2.94
CA GLU A 120 -16.63 -6.04 -2.74
C GLU A 120 -15.19 -5.65 -3.05
N PHE A 121 -14.30 -5.73 -2.05
CA PHE A 121 -12.88 -5.40 -2.18
C PHE A 121 -11.99 -6.64 -2.07
N LYS A 122 -11.01 -6.72 -2.95
CA LYS A 122 -10.03 -7.79 -2.97
C LYS A 122 -8.62 -7.24 -2.70
N LEU A 123 -7.91 -7.88 -1.76
CA LEU A 123 -6.49 -7.61 -1.53
C LEU A 123 -5.66 -8.01 -2.76
N GLU A 124 -4.85 -7.06 -3.27
CA GLU A 124 -3.88 -7.34 -4.32
C GLU A 124 -2.57 -7.84 -3.68
N GLU A 125 -2.44 -9.16 -3.60
CA GLU A 125 -1.33 -9.84 -2.91
C GLU A 125 0.04 -9.51 -3.51
N LYS A 126 0.13 -9.27 -4.82
CA LYS A 126 1.40 -8.97 -5.50
C LYS A 126 2.01 -7.63 -5.09
N LEU A 127 1.15 -6.69 -4.65
CA LEU A 127 1.57 -5.38 -4.18
C LEU A 127 1.68 -5.31 -2.65
N SER A 128 1.27 -6.37 -1.94
CA SER A 128 1.26 -6.34 -0.48
C SER A 128 2.67 -6.28 0.10
N GLY A 129 2.90 -5.30 0.96
CA GLY A 129 4.18 -5.11 1.67
C GLY A 129 5.23 -4.32 0.89
N ILE A 130 4.91 -3.78 -0.28
CA ILE A 130 5.81 -2.84 -0.96
C ILE A 130 5.98 -1.55 -0.14
N THR A 131 7.12 -0.90 -0.32
CA THR A 131 7.50 0.30 0.43
C THR A 131 7.44 1.54 -0.45
N ALA A 132 7.01 2.66 0.13
CA ALA A 132 6.97 3.98 -0.50
C ALA A 132 6.47 3.95 -1.97
N PRO A 133 5.29 3.35 -2.24
CA PRO A 133 4.79 3.25 -3.60
C PRO A 133 4.43 4.63 -4.17
N ILE A 134 4.65 4.80 -5.48
CA ILE A 134 4.21 5.96 -6.24
C ILE A 134 3.06 5.50 -7.14
N PHE A 135 1.93 6.21 -7.05
CA PHE A 135 0.73 5.94 -7.84
C PHE A 135 0.59 6.99 -8.95
N GLY A 136 0.06 6.59 -10.09
CA GLY A 136 -0.31 7.49 -11.16
C GLY A 136 -0.61 6.73 -12.45
N ASP A 137 -1.55 7.23 -13.23
CA ASP A 137 -1.91 6.74 -14.56
C ASP A 137 -2.18 5.22 -14.63
N GLY A 138 -2.88 4.67 -13.63
CA GLY A 138 -3.17 3.23 -13.55
C GLY A 138 -1.93 2.37 -13.31
N THR A 139 -0.85 2.96 -12.80
CA THR A 139 0.38 2.24 -12.45
C THR A 139 0.74 2.40 -10.99
N VAL A 140 1.40 1.36 -10.46
CA VAL A 140 2.06 1.39 -9.16
C VAL A 140 3.55 1.19 -9.39
N ARG A 141 4.35 2.12 -8.91
CA ARG A 141 5.82 2.05 -8.97
C ARG A 141 6.39 1.96 -7.57
N TYR A 142 7.41 1.16 -7.40
CA TYR A 142 8.17 1.12 -6.16
C TYR A 142 9.61 0.75 -6.43
N LYS A 143 10.49 1.18 -5.53
CA LYS A 143 11.92 0.93 -5.62
C LYS A 143 12.38 -0.06 -4.57
N THR A 144 13.33 -0.91 -4.95
CA THR A 144 14.09 -1.74 -4.02
C THR A 144 15.57 -1.41 -4.16
N ARG A 145 16.31 -1.57 -3.07
CA ARG A 145 17.78 -1.43 -3.07
C ARG A 145 18.40 -2.68 -2.51
N ASP A 146 19.38 -3.19 -3.22
CA ASP A 146 20.14 -4.37 -2.85
C ASP A 146 21.64 -4.09 -2.95
N ARG A 147 22.40 -4.73 -2.06
CA ARG A 147 23.85 -4.82 -2.15
C ARG A 147 24.24 -6.27 -2.41
N ILE A 148 24.99 -6.49 -3.49
CA ILE A 148 25.44 -7.80 -3.91
C ILE A 148 26.97 -7.84 -3.72
N ASP A 149 27.44 -8.54 -2.70
CA ASP A 149 28.86 -8.67 -2.43
C ASP A 149 29.46 -9.81 -3.26
N THR A 150 30.58 -9.53 -3.93
CA THR A 150 31.37 -10.54 -4.63
C THR A 150 32.48 -11.03 -3.67
N PRO A 151 32.60 -12.34 -3.45
CA PRO A 151 33.67 -12.87 -2.62
C PRO A 151 35.06 -12.51 -3.16
N THR A 152 35.89 -11.86 -2.33
CA THR A 152 37.25 -11.49 -2.63
C THR A 152 38.24 -12.30 -1.76
N ALA A 153 39.52 -12.35 -2.13
CA ALA A 153 40.55 -13.01 -1.31
C ALA A 153 40.77 -12.26 0.02
N PRO A 154 41.27 -12.94 1.07
CA PRO A 154 41.60 -12.26 2.31
C PRO A 154 42.64 -11.15 2.07
N ASN A 155 42.32 -9.93 2.53
CA ASN A 155 43.09 -8.68 2.38
C ASN A 155 42.91 -7.95 1.05
N GLU A 156 42.00 -8.38 0.17
CA GLU A 156 41.59 -7.57 -0.96
C GLU A 156 40.40 -6.66 -0.55
N PRO A 157 40.24 -5.46 -1.16
CA PRO A 157 39.10 -4.63 -0.90
C PRO A 157 37.81 -5.36 -1.32
N PRO A 158 36.70 -5.12 -0.63
CA PRO A 158 35.43 -5.75 -0.98
C PRO A 158 34.98 -5.23 -2.37
N VAL A 159 34.60 -6.17 -3.23
CA VAL A 159 33.94 -5.87 -4.51
C VAL A 159 32.44 -6.07 -4.33
N TYR A 160 31.66 -5.10 -4.74
CA TYR A 160 30.20 -5.15 -4.61
C TYR A 160 29.51 -4.41 -5.75
N GLU A 161 28.27 -4.79 -5.99
CA GLU A 161 27.30 -4.07 -6.80
C GLU A 161 26.23 -3.49 -5.87
N LEU A 162 25.95 -2.18 -5.97
CA LEU A 162 24.74 -1.57 -5.42
C LEU A 162 23.73 -1.53 -6.54
N ARG A 163 22.49 -1.94 -6.26
CA ARG A 163 21.42 -2.00 -7.25
C ARG A 163 20.17 -1.31 -6.71
N GLU A 164 19.61 -0.43 -7.52
CA GLU A 164 18.26 0.10 -7.33
C GLU A 164 17.37 -0.39 -8.48
N ASP A 165 16.34 -1.15 -8.15
CA ASP A 165 15.32 -1.63 -9.08
C ASP A 165 14.03 -0.83 -8.87
N GLU A 166 13.53 -0.15 -9.92
CA GLU A 166 12.21 0.45 -9.94
C GLU A 166 11.26 -0.43 -10.74
N TYR A 167 10.38 -1.12 -10.04
CA TYR A 167 9.33 -1.93 -10.64
C TYR A 167 8.13 -1.07 -11.01
N VAL A 168 7.59 -1.29 -12.21
CA VAL A 168 6.37 -0.66 -12.71
C VAL A 168 5.32 -1.74 -12.90
N TYR A 169 4.23 -1.67 -12.14
CA TYR A 169 3.06 -2.52 -12.29
C TYR A 169 1.88 -1.73 -12.87
N GLY A 170 1.01 -2.39 -13.62
CA GLY A 170 -0.22 -1.82 -14.12
C GLY A 170 -1.26 -2.91 -14.35
N TRP A 171 -2.51 -2.52 -14.51
CA TRP A 171 -3.60 -3.45 -14.77
C TRP A 171 -3.81 -3.66 -16.26
N SER A 172 -4.21 -4.87 -16.64
CA SER A 172 -4.67 -5.20 -17.99
C SER A 172 -6.13 -4.77 -18.15
N GLU A 173 -6.63 -4.77 -19.39
CA GLU A 173 -8.05 -4.57 -19.73
C GLU A 173 -9.01 -5.52 -19.00
N HIS A 174 -8.48 -6.61 -18.42
CA HIS A 174 -9.25 -7.60 -17.67
C HIS A 174 -9.05 -7.47 -16.15
N GLY A 175 -8.55 -6.33 -15.66
CA GLY A 175 -8.32 -6.05 -14.23
C GLY A 175 -7.27 -6.96 -13.58
N ARG A 176 -6.31 -7.49 -14.37
CA ARG A 176 -5.21 -8.30 -13.84
C ARG A 176 -3.94 -7.48 -13.71
N LEU A 177 -3.36 -7.47 -12.52
CA LEU A 177 -2.08 -6.83 -12.27
C LEU A 177 -0.95 -7.54 -13.02
N GLN A 178 -0.17 -6.76 -13.75
CA GLN A 178 0.95 -7.21 -14.58
C GLN A 178 2.16 -6.32 -14.37
N VAL A 179 3.37 -6.88 -14.49
CA VAL A 179 4.59 -6.09 -14.61
C VAL A 179 4.56 -5.39 -15.97
N ARG A 180 4.75 -4.08 -15.96
CA ARG A 180 4.84 -3.24 -17.16
C ARG A 180 6.27 -2.90 -17.51
N GLY A 181 7.18 -2.97 -16.55
CA GLY A 181 8.59 -2.72 -16.74
C GLY A 181 9.40 -2.80 -15.46
N LEU A 182 10.70 -2.75 -15.63
CA LEU A 182 11.68 -2.63 -14.58
C LEU A 182 12.78 -1.70 -15.08
N ASN A 183 13.07 -0.65 -14.32
CA ASN A 183 14.23 0.20 -14.52
C ASN A 183 15.26 -0.18 -13.46
N ARG A 184 16.50 -0.42 -13.88
CA ARG A 184 17.59 -0.82 -13.00
C ARG A 184 18.75 0.15 -13.11
N LEU A 185 19.16 0.71 -11.97
CA LEU A 185 20.43 1.39 -11.82
C LEU A 185 21.36 0.52 -10.98
N SER A 186 22.55 0.21 -11.51
CA SER A 186 23.59 -0.56 -10.80
C SER A 186 24.88 0.25 -10.72
N TYR A 187 25.54 0.22 -9.57
CA TYR A 187 26.90 0.72 -9.37
C TYR A 187 27.84 -0.44 -9.11
N PHE A 188 28.97 -0.47 -9.83
CA PHE A 188 29.98 -1.50 -9.72
C PHE A 188 31.25 -0.94 -9.07
N SER A 189 31.52 -1.35 -7.83
CA SER A 189 32.65 -0.84 -7.04
C SER A 189 34.04 -1.18 -7.61
N GLU A 190 34.13 -2.22 -8.46
CA GLU A 190 35.39 -2.64 -9.08
C GLU A 190 35.86 -1.68 -10.18
N THR A 191 34.91 -1.15 -10.93
CA THR A 191 35.15 -0.30 -12.11
C THR A 191 34.81 1.16 -11.88
N ASP A 192 34.15 1.47 -10.76
CA ASP A 192 33.66 2.80 -10.40
C ASP A 192 32.78 3.40 -11.50
N VAL A 193 31.82 2.60 -12.00
CA VAL A 193 30.86 3.03 -13.03
C VAL A 193 29.44 2.62 -12.66
N TYR A 194 28.47 3.31 -13.26
CA TYR A 194 27.08 2.95 -13.20
C TYR A 194 26.63 2.29 -14.49
N SER A 195 25.63 1.44 -14.41
CA SER A 195 24.88 0.97 -15.56
C SER A 195 23.38 1.23 -15.34
N TYR A 196 22.70 1.67 -16.37
CA TYR A 196 21.26 1.83 -16.37
C TYR A 196 20.65 0.93 -17.43
N SER A 197 19.66 0.13 -17.02
CA SER A 197 19.00 -0.83 -17.89
C SER A 197 17.48 -0.70 -17.78
N ILE A 198 16.79 -0.78 -18.93
CA ILE A 198 15.34 -0.83 -19.02
C ILE A 198 14.94 -2.22 -19.47
N TYR A 199 14.03 -2.84 -18.74
CA TYR A 199 13.44 -4.13 -19.05
C TYR A 199 11.95 -3.97 -19.32
N LEU A 200 11.48 -4.53 -20.41
CA LEU A 200 10.05 -4.60 -20.76
C LEU A 200 9.61 -6.06 -20.89
N PRO A 201 8.33 -6.36 -20.60
CA PRO A 201 7.82 -7.70 -20.78
C PRO A 201 7.72 -8.04 -22.27
N ASN A 202 8.23 -9.22 -22.65
CA ASN A 202 8.06 -9.80 -23.98
C ASN A 202 6.65 -10.43 -24.14
N GLU A 203 6.39 -11.08 -25.25
CA GLU A 203 5.10 -11.73 -25.54
C GLU A 203 4.74 -12.82 -24.53
N GLU A 204 5.72 -13.44 -23.88
CA GLU A 204 5.55 -14.48 -22.86
C GLU A 204 5.39 -13.88 -21.45
N GLY A 205 5.58 -12.56 -21.31
CA GLY A 205 5.50 -11.82 -20.06
C GLY A 205 6.80 -11.86 -19.24
N GLU A 206 7.90 -12.32 -19.83
CA GLU A 206 9.22 -12.29 -19.24
C GLU A 206 9.89 -10.93 -19.49
N LEU A 207 10.64 -10.42 -18.51
CA LEU A 207 11.34 -9.15 -18.62
C LEU A 207 12.62 -9.34 -19.46
N GLU A 208 12.70 -8.64 -20.58
CA GLU A 208 13.88 -8.57 -21.44
C GLU A 208 14.46 -7.16 -21.44
N SER A 209 15.80 -7.05 -21.39
CA SER A 209 16.47 -5.77 -21.52
C SER A 209 16.27 -5.21 -22.93
N VAL A 210 15.75 -3.99 -23.00
CA VAL A 210 15.53 -3.25 -24.24
C VAL A 210 16.49 -2.06 -24.37
N GLU A 211 17.11 -1.66 -23.29
CA GLU A 211 18.11 -0.62 -23.22
C GLU A 211 19.13 -0.94 -22.13
N ASP A 212 20.42 -0.85 -22.47
CA ASP A 212 21.53 -0.93 -21.52
C ASP A 212 22.53 0.17 -21.87
N ARG A 213 22.93 0.95 -20.88
CA ARG A 213 23.97 1.99 -21.06
C ARG A 213 24.82 2.13 -19.80
N TRP A 214 26.05 2.50 -20.00
CA TRP A 214 26.99 2.86 -18.94
C TRP A 214 26.93 4.36 -18.70
N ILE A 215 27.08 4.77 -17.45
CA ILE A 215 27.03 6.17 -17.02
C ILE A 215 28.26 6.41 -16.15
N ASP A 216 29.05 7.40 -16.50
CA ASP A 216 30.15 7.83 -15.65
C ASP A 216 29.60 8.49 -14.37
N PRO A 217 30.26 8.31 -13.21
CA PRO A 217 29.80 8.91 -11.95
C PRO A 217 29.60 10.43 -12.03
N ASP A 218 30.45 11.12 -12.79
CA ASP A 218 30.38 12.58 -12.96
C ASP A 218 29.16 13.03 -13.81
N GLU A 219 28.56 12.13 -14.58
CA GLU A 219 27.40 12.41 -15.45
C GLU A 219 26.06 11.97 -14.81
N LEU A 220 26.11 11.30 -13.65
CA LEU A 220 24.95 10.66 -13.03
C LEU A 220 23.81 11.65 -12.73
N GLU A 221 24.13 12.81 -12.16
CA GLU A 221 23.16 13.85 -11.83
C GLU A 221 22.56 14.50 -13.09
N ASP A 222 23.35 14.67 -14.14
CA ASP A 222 22.90 15.23 -15.42
C ASP A 222 21.91 14.28 -16.12
N GLU A 223 22.06 12.97 -15.89
CA GLU A 223 21.13 11.92 -16.33
C GLU A 223 19.89 11.77 -15.41
N GLY A 224 19.81 12.54 -14.34
CA GLY A 224 18.66 12.58 -13.43
C GLY A 224 18.67 11.49 -12.36
N PHE A 225 19.81 10.86 -12.09
CA PHE A 225 19.98 9.87 -11.04
C PHE A 225 20.68 10.44 -9.82
N LEU A 226 20.44 9.82 -8.67
CA LEU A 226 21.20 10.07 -7.45
C LEU A 226 22.20 8.93 -7.23
N PRO A 227 23.38 9.23 -6.66
CA PRO A 227 24.33 8.19 -6.27
C PRO A 227 23.71 7.14 -5.37
N LEU A 228 24.06 5.87 -5.59
CA LEU A 228 23.67 4.75 -4.72
C LEU A 228 24.66 4.70 -3.54
N GLU A 229 24.12 4.80 -2.31
CA GLU A 229 24.86 4.73 -1.04
C GLU A 229 24.57 3.42 -0.29
#